data_0c95f2dc11103d0bb44d04093c1bf946
#
_entry.id   0c95f2dc11103d0bb44d04093c1bf946
#
_cell.length_a   1.000
_cell.length_b   1.000
_cell.length_c   1.000
_cell.angle_alpha   90.00
_cell.angle_beta   90.00
_cell.angle_gamma   90.00
#
_symmetry.space_group_name_H-M   'P 1'
#
loop_
_entity.id
_entity.type
_entity.pdbx_description
1 polymer ?
#
loop_
_entity_poly.entity_id
_entity_poly.type
_entity_poly.pdbx_seq_one_letter_code
_entity_poly.pdbx_strand_id
1 'polypeptide(L)' 'MIKKIKHIGVAVDNLQTARDFFQDAFDLSTSEQENFGELIFSFIPLEGTHLELLQSI' A
#
# COMPACT_ATOMS: atom_id res chain seq x y z
N MET A 1 22.01 12.51 -1.79
CA MET A 1 21.18 12.39 -3.03
C MET A 1 20.34 11.10 -2.97
N ILE A 2 19.09 11.23 -3.31
CA ILE A 2 18.21 10.05 -3.39
C ILE A 2 18.39 9.41 -4.76
N LYS A 3 18.89 8.18 -4.77
CA LYS A 3 19.11 7.46 -6.02
C LYS A 3 17.96 6.52 -6.37
N LYS A 4 17.19 6.12 -5.36
CA LYS A 4 16.12 5.14 -5.56
C LYS A 4 15.07 5.28 -4.47
N ILE A 5 13.82 5.20 -4.86
CA ILE A 5 12.71 5.17 -3.91
C ILE A 5 12.28 3.72 -3.77
N LYS A 6 12.36 3.17 -2.54
CA LYS A 6 12.02 1.78 -2.27
C LYS A 6 10.51 1.58 -2.15
N HIS A 7 9.81 2.56 -1.59
CA HIS A 7 8.35 2.52 -1.52
C HIS A 7 7.83 3.93 -1.28
N ILE A 8 6.55 4.09 -1.56
CA ILE A 8 5.82 5.34 -1.35
C ILE A 8 4.67 5.02 -0.41
N GLY A 9 4.60 5.74 0.71
CA GLY A 9 3.52 5.55 1.68
C GLY A 9 2.33 6.43 1.34
N VAL A 10 1.13 5.85 1.40
CA VAL A 10 -0.13 6.57 1.16
C VAL A 10 -1.07 6.28 2.32
N ALA A 11 -1.45 7.33 3.05
CA ALA A 11 -2.42 7.21 4.14
C ALA A 11 -3.83 7.11 3.56
N VAL A 12 -4.61 6.15 4.03
CA VAL A 12 -5.97 5.94 3.57
C VAL A 12 -6.92 5.81 4.76
N ASP A 13 -8.18 6.14 4.54
CA ASP A 13 -9.20 6.03 5.59
C ASP A 13 -9.68 4.60 5.78
N ASN A 14 -9.69 3.82 4.72
CA ASN A 14 -10.14 2.43 4.77
C ASN A 14 -9.24 1.59 3.87
N LEU A 15 -8.44 0.73 4.49
CA LEU A 15 -7.45 -0.06 3.78
C LEU A 15 -8.09 -1.04 2.79
N GLN A 16 -9.16 -1.72 3.19
CA GLN A 16 -9.81 -2.69 2.32
C GLN A 16 -10.39 -2.02 1.07
N THR A 17 -11.04 -0.88 1.24
CA THR A 17 -11.59 -0.12 0.11
C THR A 17 -10.49 0.32 -0.85
N ALA A 18 -9.35 0.79 -0.30
CA ALA A 18 -8.22 1.21 -1.12
C ALA A 18 -7.61 0.03 -1.87
N ARG A 19 -7.46 -1.12 -1.21
CA ARG A 19 -6.95 -2.33 -1.86
C ARG A 19 -7.86 -2.75 -3.01
N ASP A 20 -9.16 -2.77 -2.77
CA ASP A 20 -10.15 -3.14 -3.79
C ASP A 20 -10.06 -2.19 -4.99
N PHE A 21 -9.93 -0.91 -4.72
CA PHE A 21 -9.81 0.09 -5.78
C PHE A 21 -8.58 -0.16 -6.66
N PHE A 22 -7.43 -0.40 -6.05
CA PHE A 22 -6.21 -0.63 -6.82
C PHE A 22 -6.24 -1.95 -7.58
N GLN A 23 -6.85 -2.99 -7.00
CA GLN A 23 -6.99 -4.27 -7.69
C GLN A 23 -7.91 -4.16 -8.89
N ASP A 24 -9.04 -3.46 -8.75
CA ASP A 24 -10.04 -3.37 -9.80
C ASP A 24 -9.66 -2.37 -10.89
N ALA A 25 -9.17 -1.19 -10.49
CA ALA A 25 -8.90 -0.11 -11.44
C ALA A 25 -7.61 -0.32 -12.22
N PHE A 26 -6.60 -0.93 -11.59
CA PHE A 26 -5.26 -1.07 -12.18
C PHE A 26 -4.83 -2.51 -12.38
N ASP A 27 -5.68 -3.46 -12.01
CA ASP A 27 -5.37 -4.89 -12.09
C ASP A 27 -4.05 -5.23 -11.38
N LEU A 28 -3.86 -4.64 -10.21
CA LEU A 28 -2.66 -4.83 -9.39
C LEU A 28 -2.94 -5.79 -8.25
N SER A 29 -1.96 -6.64 -7.97
CA SER A 29 -2.01 -7.51 -6.79
C SER A 29 -1.63 -6.70 -5.56
N THR A 30 -2.25 -7.02 -4.43
CA THR A 30 -1.89 -6.42 -3.14
C THR A 30 -1.42 -7.53 -2.19
N SER A 31 -0.52 -7.16 -1.27
CA SER A 31 -0.14 -8.09 -0.21
C SER A 31 -1.29 -8.24 0.78
N GLU A 32 -1.21 -9.25 1.63
CA GLU A 32 -2.16 -9.37 2.73
C GLU A 32 -2.00 -8.18 3.68
N GLN A 33 -3.09 -7.86 4.36
CA GLN A 33 -3.08 -6.81 5.37
C GLN A 33 -2.24 -7.25 6.56
N GLU A 34 -1.36 -6.36 7.02
CA GLU A 34 -0.52 -6.61 8.17
C GLU A 34 -0.73 -5.52 9.21
N ASN A 35 -0.53 -5.88 10.48
CA ASN A 35 -0.66 -4.95 11.60
C ASN A 35 0.71 -4.65 12.18
N PHE A 36 0.92 -3.38 12.53
CA PHE A 36 2.09 -2.97 13.28
C PHE A 36 1.66 -1.88 14.26
N GLY A 37 1.52 -2.25 15.54
CA GLY A 37 1.03 -1.33 16.56
C GLY A 37 -0.38 -0.83 16.22
N GLU A 38 -0.51 0.47 16.03
CA GLU A 38 -1.79 1.10 15.69
C GLU A 38 -1.97 1.33 14.19
N LEU A 39 -1.13 0.70 13.37
CA LEU A 39 -1.22 0.80 11.93
C LEU A 39 -1.58 -0.54 11.32
N ILE A 40 -2.38 -0.50 10.29
CA ILE A 40 -2.54 -1.63 9.38
C ILE A 40 -2.07 -1.19 8.02
N PHE A 41 -1.45 -2.10 7.27
CA PHE A 41 -0.87 -1.73 6.00
C PHE A 41 -0.89 -2.90 5.01
N SER A 42 -0.74 -2.54 3.74
CA SER A 42 -0.65 -3.50 2.65
C SER A 42 0.25 -2.92 1.57
N PHE A 43 1.00 -3.76 0.88
CA PHE A 43 1.88 -3.34 -0.20
C PHE A 43 1.31 -3.67 -1.56
N ILE A 44 1.51 -2.77 -2.50
CA ILE A 44 1.20 -2.98 -3.90
C ILE A 44 2.53 -2.93 -4.65
N PRO A 45 2.99 -4.05 -5.22
CA PRO A 45 4.26 -4.04 -5.96
C PRO A 45 4.10 -3.28 -7.28
N LEU A 46 5.05 -2.39 -7.55
CA LEU A 46 5.14 -1.65 -8.79
C LEU A 46 6.50 -1.91 -9.40
N GLU A 47 6.66 -1.63 -10.68
CA GLU A 47 7.95 -1.79 -11.32
C GLU A 47 8.98 -0.86 -10.67
N GLY A 48 9.98 -1.43 -10.04
CA GLY A 48 11.06 -0.69 -9.41
C GLY A 48 10.79 -0.16 -8.01
N THR A 49 9.57 -0.33 -7.47
CA THR A 49 9.24 0.18 -6.14
C THR A 49 8.00 -0.53 -5.59
N HIS A 50 7.51 -0.04 -4.47
CA HIS A 50 6.27 -0.52 -3.85
C HIS A 50 5.43 0.67 -3.41
N LEU A 51 4.13 0.55 -3.53
CA LEU A 51 3.18 1.48 -2.92
C LEU A 51 2.72 0.86 -1.61
N GLU A 52 2.85 1.58 -0.52
CA GLU A 52 2.41 1.12 0.79
C GLU A 52 1.16 1.87 1.20
N LEU A 53 0.05 1.15 1.38
CA LEU A 53 -1.19 1.73 1.87
C LEU A 53 -1.22 1.60 3.39
N LEU A 54 -1.50 2.70 4.08
CA LEU A 54 -1.43 2.78 5.54
C LEU A 54 -2.75 3.28 6.09
N GLN A 55 -3.26 2.59 7.09
CA GLN A 55 -4.47 3.03 7.81
C GLN A 55 -4.17 3.05 9.31
N SER A 56 -4.49 4.16 9.96
CA SER A 56 -4.41 4.26 11.41
C SER A 56 -5.63 3.58 12.02
N ILE A 57 -5.39 2.78 13.02
CA ILE A 57 -6.45 2.08 13.75
C ILE A 57 -7.05 3.01 14.79
#